data_531b7662db272aca251ec344ca978132
#
_entry.id   531b7662db272aca251ec344ca978132
#
_cell.length_a   1.000
_cell.length_b   1.000
_cell.length_c   1.000
_cell.angle_alpha   90.00
_cell.angle_beta   90.00
_cell.angle_gamma   90.00
#
_symmetry.space_group_name_H-M   'P 1'
#
loop_
_entity.id
_entity.type
_entity.pdbx_description
1 polymer ?
#
loop_
_entity_poly.entity_id
_entity_poly.type
_entity_poly.pdbx_seq_one_letter_code
_entity_poly.pdbx_strand_id
1 'polypeptide(L)'
;MRVRIRGIYTTALTYLFLKSGYTIVQQTPQIVERFGIDTISEPADVTVKDGVDRGEIVSIGEDIYNFLRSTLKYSSIWKSPVKLYSVIEPKNCEYMGYRVEPCIDKGTVIKPPVEGKIVLSPIRAVGKIAMVWRGEGKTFFSEHIKEEVREKLLSISTPLNRKGYNVKWRSNAVFMRYSELKKELEELVMKYESEDFRNQGEEFIRTILSLEDKLFLDGIRSLVVKTMKFHHMLKYSYHRNEVDEEEQRDNLDPSLLLQKLVRDTMYIEHLKADGKKYVLREGKVIYSEIKKDYYIIKLRREFNAGGQYDGLGIPIEQGDYDIVEFDSRQWYQIHKYYNAEGNLKGIYVNISTPPELLRGKIRYLDLEVDVVKKENEVKVIDLEELEKKRELLGEELYKKAILTLESVKNLLMSF
;
A
#
# COMPACT_ATOMS: atom_id res chain seq x y z
N MET A 1 -23.45 -1.21 2.88
CA MET A 1 -22.17 -1.75 3.41
C MET A 1 -21.58 -0.75 4.39
N ARG A 2 -21.12 -1.23 5.55
CA ARG A 2 -20.57 -0.43 6.65
C ARG A 2 -19.05 -0.46 6.61
N VAL A 3 -18.43 0.71 6.52
CA VAL A 3 -16.98 0.84 6.31
C VAL A 3 -16.34 1.51 7.53
N ARG A 4 -15.30 0.90 8.08
CA ARG A 4 -14.41 1.49 9.06
C ARG A 4 -13.12 1.93 8.39
N ILE A 5 -12.73 3.20 8.55
CA ILE A 5 -11.52 3.74 7.93
C ILE A 5 -10.54 4.19 9.00
N ARG A 6 -9.25 3.88 8.83
CA ARG A 6 -8.14 4.26 9.73
C ARG A 6 -6.91 4.64 8.91
N GLY A 7 -6.09 5.53 9.44
CA GLY A 7 -4.84 5.92 8.82
C GLY A 7 -4.83 7.33 8.27
N ILE A 8 -3.78 7.64 7.51
CA ILE A 8 -3.54 9.00 7.01
C ILE A 8 -4.52 9.44 5.92
N TYR A 9 -5.13 8.50 5.21
CA TYR A 9 -6.08 8.75 4.11
C TYR A 9 -7.54 8.90 4.58
N THR A 10 -7.81 8.81 5.89
CA THR A 10 -9.16 8.65 6.44
C THR A 10 -10.13 9.73 5.96
N THR A 11 -9.76 11.02 5.95
CA THR A 11 -10.68 12.11 5.58
C THR A 11 -11.10 12.02 4.11
N ALA A 12 -10.13 11.87 3.20
CA ALA A 12 -10.42 11.75 1.77
C ALA A 12 -11.25 10.50 1.45
N LEU A 13 -10.89 9.37 2.02
CA LEU A 13 -11.63 8.12 1.82
C LEU A 13 -13.03 8.19 2.42
N THR A 14 -13.21 8.80 3.60
CA THR A 14 -14.55 9.03 4.18
C THR A 14 -15.44 9.78 3.20
N TYR A 15 -14.95 10.87 2.61
CA TYR A 15 -15.70 11.63 1.61
C TYR A 15 -16.13 10.76 0.43
N LEU A 16 -15.19 10.00 -0.14
CA LEU A 16 -15.44 9.15 -1.32
C LEU A 16 -16.43 8.03 -1.02
N PHE A 17 -16.30 7.35 0.12
CA PHE A 17 -17.21 6.29 0.53
C PHE A 17 -18.63 6.82 0.78
N LEU A 18 -18.77 7.95 1.48
CA LEU A 18 -20.08 8.59 1.71
C LEU A 18 -20.74 8.99 0.39
N LYS A 19 -20.00 9.58 -0.54
CA LYS A 19 -20.50 9.95 -1.88
C LYS A 19 -20.94 8.75 -2.70
N SER A 20 -20.37 7.58 -2.44
CA SER A 20 -20.72 6.32 -3.12
C SER A 20 -21.78 5.50 -2.38
N GLY A 21 -22.45 6.09 -1.37
CA GLY A 21 -23.57 5.46 -0.66
C GLY A 21 -23.20 4.45 0.42
N TYR A 22 -21.94 4.42 0.84
CA TYR A 22 -21.51 3.58 1.96
C TYR A 22 -21.81 4.26 3.31
N THR A 23 -22.03 3.45 4.34
CA THR A 23 -22.17 3.93 5.72
C THR A 23 -20.84 3.89 6.43
N ILE A 24 -20.35 5.01 6.92
CA ILE A 24 -19.13 5.05 7.73
C ILE A 24 -19.49 4.74 9.18
N VAL A 25 -18.77 3.80 9.79
CA VAL A 25 -18.97 3.37 11.17
C VAL A 25 -17.69 3.53 11.99
N GLN A 26 -17.86 3.62 13.32
CA GLN A 26 -16.75 3.71 14.27
C GLN A 26 -15.82 4.90 13.95
N GLN A 27 -16.39 6.03 13.58
CA GLN A 27 -15.67 7.24 13.20
C GLN A 27 -14.77 7.72 14.35
N THR A 28 -13.63 8.34 13.99
CA THR A 28 -12.82 9.07 14.98
C THR A 28 -13.45 10.42 15.28
N PRO A 29 -13.19 11.02 16.47
CA PRO A 29 -13.71 12.35 16.79
C PRO A 29 -13.42 13.40 15.69
N GLN A 30 -12.24 13.36 15.07
CA GLN A 30 -11.88 14.27 13.98
C GLN A 30 -12.76 14.08 12.73
N ILE A 31 -13.19 12.86 12.43
CA ILE A 31 -14.09 12.60 11.29
C ILE A 31 -15.51 13.09 11.61
N VAL A 32 -15.99 12.84 12.82
CA VAL A 32 -17.27 13.36 13.30
C VAL A 32 -17.31 14.89 13.16
N GLU A 33 -16.28 15.57 13.65
CA GLU A 33 -16.15 17.03 13.57
C GLU A 33 -16.09 17.55 12.12
N ARG A 34 -15.21 16.95 11.29
CA ARG A 34 -14.96 17.37 9.89
C ARG A 34 -16.18 17.24 8.99
N PHE A 35 -17.00 16.22 9.22
CA PHE A 35 -18.15 15.91 8.36
C PHE A 35 -19.49 16.31 8.98
N GLY A 36 -19.54 16.71 10.26
CA GLY A 36 -20.77 17.01 10.96
C GLY A 36 -21.73 15.81 11.01
N ILE A 37 -21.22 14.59 11.16
CA ILE A 37 -22.00 13.35 11.16
C ILE A 37 -21.99 12.72 12.55
N ASP A 38 -23.07 12.00 12.90
CA ASP A 38 -23.14 11.26 14.14
C ASP A 38 -22.23 10.03 14.15
N THR A 39 -21.74 9.67 15.34
CA THR A 39 -20.97 8.45 15.53
C THR A 39 -21.88 7.23 15.42
N ILE A 40 -21.58 6.33 14.49
CA ILE A 40 -22.27 5.04 14.34
C ILE A 40 -21.42 3.95 14.98
N SER A 41 -21.87 3.43 16.13
CA SER A 41 -21.19 2.39 16.90
C SER A 41 -21.70 1.00 16.49
N GLU A 42 -21.43 0.61 15.27
CA GLU A 42 -21.81 -0.69 14.70
C GLU A 42 -20.60 -1.47 14.18
N PRO A 43 -20.68 -2.81 14.09
CA PRO A 43 -19.66 -3.62 13.45
C PRO A 43 -19.45 -3.24 11.99
N ALA A 44 -18.20 -3.15 11.58
CA ALA A 44 -17.85 -2.90 10.18
C ALA A 44 -17.98 -4.18 9.34
N ASP A 45 -18.41 -4.02 8.08
CA ASP A 45 -18.39 -5.09 7.08
C ASP A 45 -17.02 -5.14 6.38
N VAL A 46 -16.39 -3.98 6.20
CA VAL A 46 -15.02 -3.86 5.67
C VAL A 46 -14.23 -2.82 6.49
N THR A 47 -12.96 -3.12 6.69
CA THR A 47 -12.00 -2.19 7.30
C THR A 47 -10.97 -1.78 6.27
N VAL A 48 -10.82 -0.46 6.08
CA VAL A 48 -9.79 0.15 5.24
C VAL A 48 -8.79 0.86 6.15
N LYS A 49 -7.52 0.54 6.01
CA LYS A 49 -6.46 1.10 6.87
C LYS A 49 -5.15 1.22 6.13
N ASP A 50 -4.21 2.01 6.68
CA ASP A 50 -2.84 2.03 6.19
C ASP A 50 -2.26 0.62 6.22
N GLY A 51 -1.44 0.29 5.22
CA GLY A 51 -0.61 -0.92 5.20
C GLY A 51 0.53 -0.84 6.24
N VAL A 52 1.42 -1.82 6.20
CA VAL A 52 2.69 -1.77 6.96
C VAL A 52 3.51 -0.57 6.48
N ASP A 53 3.54 -0.36 5.18
CA ASP A 53 4.02 0.87 4.57
C ASP A 53 2.88 1.89 4.47
N ARG A 54 3.08 3.11 4.96
CA ARG A 54 2.07 4.19 4.91
C ARG A 54 1.74 4.68 3.49
N GLY A 55 2.51 4.26 2.49
CA GLY A 55 2.20 4.47 1.07
C GLY A 55 1.17 3.49 0.53
N GLU A 56 0.66 2.59 1.38
CA GLU A 56 -0.27 1.54 1.01
C GLU A 56 -1.55 1.60 1.83
N ILE A 57 -2.64 1.16 1.23
CA ILE A 57 -3.92 0.90 1.88
C ILE A 57 -4.21 -0.59 1.85
N VAL A 58 -4.68 -1.14 2.95
CA VAL A 58 -5.16 -2.51 3.06
C VAL A 58 -6.64 -2.51 3.40
N SER A 59 -7.43 -3.27 2.64
CA SER A 59 -8.85 -3.49 2.88
C SER A 59 -9.10 -4.95 3.27
N ILE A 60 -9.84 -5.18 4.35
CA ILE A 60 -10.15 -6.51 4.88
C ILE A 60 -11.64 -6.57 5.19
N GLY A 61 -12.34 -7.58 4.67
CA GLY A 61 -13.79 -7.80 4.88
C GLY A 61 -14.52 -8.10 3.59
N GLU A 62 -15.60 -7.36 3.32
CA GLU A 62 -16.35 -7.47 2.07
C GLU A 62 -15.57 -6.89 0.88
N ASP A 63 -15.94 -7.31 -0.33
CA ASP A 63 -15.25 -6.91 -1.55
C ASP A 63 -15.55 -5.46 -1.94
N ILE A 64 -14.51 -4.64 -1.97
CA ILE A 64 -14.55 -3.26 -2.46
C ILE A 64 -13.56 -3.02 -3.62
N TYR A 65 -13.09 -4.09 -4.27
CA TYR A 65 -12.09 -3.99 -5.34
C TYR A 65 -12.52 -3.04 -6.46
N ASN A 66 -13.74 -3.18 -6.96
CA ASN A 66 -14.24 -2.32 -8.05
C ASN A 66 -14.35 -0.85 -7.63
N PHE A 67 -14.76 -0.58 -6.38
CA PHE A 67 -14.76 0.78 -5.85
C PHE A 67 -13.34 1.38 -5.81
N LEU A 68 -12.37 0.64 -5.27
CA LEU A 68 -10.99 1.11 -5.23
C LEU A 68 -10.42 1.33 -6.64
N ARG A 69 -10.64 0.38 -7.55
CA ARG A 69 -10.14 0.44 -8.93
C ARG A 69 -10.74 1.61 -9.73
N SER A 70 -12.02 1.92 -9.53
CA SER A 70 -12.67 3.08 -10.17
C SER A 70 -12.24 4.42 -9.58
N THR A 71 -11.80 4.43 -8.32
CA THR A 71 -11.44 5.63 -7.57
C THR A 71 -9.95 5.97 -7.68
N LEU A 72 -9.09 4.96 -7.46
CA LEU A 72 -7.63 5.10 -7.42
C LEU A 72 -7.05 4.55 -8.74
N LYS A 73 -7.08 5.40 -9.76
CA LYS A 73 -6.83 4.99 -11.16
C LYS A 73 -5.37 4.76 -11.48
N TYR A 74 -4.48 5.40 -10.75
CA TYR A 74 -3.04 5.39 -11.00
C TYR A 74 -2.25 4.65 -9.93
N SER A 75 -2.92 3.75 -9.20
CA SER A 75 -2.33 2.92 -8.16
C SER A 75 -2.35 1.44 -8.55
N SER A 76 -1.38 0.68 -8.06
CA SER A 76 -1.43 -0.78 -8.21
C SER A 76 -2.37 -1.36 -7.15
N ILE A 77 -3.38 -2.11 -7.58
CA ILE A 77 -4.37 -2.72 -6.71
C ILE A 77 -4.34 -4.23 -6.91
N TRP A 78 -3.95 -4.94 -5.86
CA TRP A 78 -3.89 -6.38 -5.82
C TRP A 78 -4.96 -6.93 -4.87
N LYS A 79 -5.83 -7.78 -5.42
CA LYS A 79 -6.78 -8.57 -4.64
C LYS A 79 -6.20 -9.95 -4.43
N SER A 80 -6.16 -10.41 -3.19
CA SER A 80 -5.63 -11.74 -2.88
C SER A 80 -6.47 -12.84 -3.54
N PRO A 81 -5.86 -13.81 -4.22
CA PRO A 81 -6.56 -14.97 -4.75
C PRO A 81 -7.04 -15.92 -3.64
N VAL A 82 -6.50 -15.77 -2.43
CA VAL A 82 -6.86 -16.57 -1.26
C VAL A 82 -7.42 -15.64 -0.19
N LYS A 83 -8.66 -15.92 0.25
CA LYS A 83 -9.30 -15.11 1.30
C LYS A 83 -8.57 -15.24 2.63
N LEU A 84 -8.39 -14.11 3.31
CA LEU A 84 -7.92 -14.10 4.70
C LEU A 84 -8.92 -14.88 5.57
N TYR A 85 -8.43 -15.71 6.48
CA TYR A 85 -9.20 -16.59 7.37
C TYR A 85 -9.97 -17.74 6.68
N SER A 86 -9.85 -17.96 5.38
CA SER A 86 -10.34 -19.18 4.77
C SER A 86 -9.57 -20.40 5.30
N VAL A 87 -10.22 -21.56 5.31
CA VAL A 87 -9.55 -22.84 5.60
C VAL A 87 -9.18 -23.49 4.28
N ILE A 88 -7.90 -23.81 4.12
CA ILE A 88 -7.35 -24.40 2.91
C ILE A 88 -6.63 -25.73 3.22
N GLU A 89 -6.51 -26.59 2.20
CA GLU A 89 -5.81 -27.87 2.23
C GLU A 89 -4.68 -27.84 1.20
N PRO A 90 -3.46 -27.43 1.62
CA PRO A 90 -2.30 -27.40 0.74
C PRO A 90 -1.89 -28.81 0.29
N LYS A 91 -1.33 -28.91 -0.92
CA LYS A 91 -0.69 -30.13 -1.40
C LYS A 91 0.81 -29.87 -1.55
N ASN A 92 1.64 -30.73 -0.97
CA ASN A 92 3.11 -30.59 -1.02
C ASN A 92 3.59 -29.18 -0.56
N CYS A 93 3.01 -28.63 0.51
CA CYS A 93 3.28 -27.27 1.02
C CYS A 93 3.00 -26.15 0.02
N GLU A 94 2.07 -26.37 -0.91
CA GLU A 94 1.71 -25.41 -1.95
C GLU A 94 0.19 -25.31 -2.12
N TYR A 95 -0.31 -24.10 -2.40
CA TYR A 95 -1.73 -23.83 -2.69
C TYR A 95 -1.84 -22.72 -3.73
N MET A 96 -2.51 -23.01 -4.87
CA MET A 96 -2.68 -22.08 -6.00
C MET A 96 -1.35 -21.47 -6.50
N GLY A 97 -0.26 -22.26 -6.51
CA GLY A 97 1.06 -21.79 -6.94
C GLY A 97 1.84 -20.99 -5.88
N TYR A 98 1.30 -20.85 -4.67
CA TYR A 98 1.99 -20.18 -3.57
C TYR A 98 2.50 -21.17 -2.54
N ARG A 99 3.75 -20.96 -2.08
CA ARG A 99 4.31 -21.70 -0.96
C ARG A 99 3.49 -21.46 0.31
N VAL A 100 3.31 -22.50 1.11
CA VAL A 100 2.55 -22.46 2.37
C VAL A 100 3.46 -22.72 3.56
N GLU A 101 3.36 -21.90 4.61
CA GLU A 101 4.12 -22.01 5.85
C GLU A 101 3.21 -21.83 7.08
N PRO A 102 3.28 -22.69 8.12
CA PRO A 102 3.95 -23.98 8.11
C PRO A 102 3.29 -24.95 7.12
N CYS A 103 4.05 -25.97 6.71
CA CYS A 103 3.53 -27.04 5.87
C CYS A 103 2.67 -27.98 6.70
N ILE A 104 1.37 -27.76 6.68
CA ILE A 104 0.34 -28.58 7.37
C ILE A 104 -0.75 -28.96 6.36
N ASP A 105 -1.39 -30.11 6.58
CA ASP A 105 -2.38 -30.66 5.62
C ASP A 105 -3.64 -29.80 5.51
N LYS A 106 -4.04 -29.11 6.58
CA LYS A 106 -5.20 -28.23 6.61
C LYS A 106 -5.01 -27.12 7.64
N GLY A 107 -5.37 -25.89 7.28
CA GLY A 107 -5.21 -24.77 8.21
C GLY A 107 -5.98 -23.51 7.80
N THR A 108 -6.04 -22.56 8.73
CA THR A 108 -6.65 -21.24 8.49
C THR A 108 -5.60 -20.25 7.99
N VAL A 109 -5.87 -19.57 6.90
CA VAL A 109 -5.02 -18.51 6.34
C VAL A 109 -4.99 -17.32 7.29
N ILE A 110 -3.83 -17.03 7.87
CA ILE A 110 -3.62 -15.85 8.75
C ILE A 110 -2.83 -14.74 8.09
N LYS A 111 -2.11 -15.04 7.00
CA LYS A 111 -1.50 -14.05 6.11
C LYS A 111 -1.66 -14.54 4.66
N PRO A 112 -2.36 -13.78 3.81
CA PRO A 112 -2.48 -14.11 2.39
C PRO A 112 -1.14 -13.88 1.68
N PRO A 113 -0.97 -14.30 0.41
CA PRO A 113 0.34 -14.34 -0.26
C PRO A 113 0.86 -12.96 -0.72
N VAL A 114 0.84 -11.96 0.17
CA VAL A 114 1.34 -10.60 -0.09
C VAL A 114 2.83 -10.59 -0.45
N GLU A 115 3.60 -11.51 0.16
CA GLU A 115 5.05 -11.66 -0.08
C GLU A 115 5.37 -12.98 -0.81
N GLY A 116 4.43 -13.46 -1.63
CA GLY A 116 4.60 -14.68 -2.41
C GLY A 116 4.41 -15.98 -1.61
N LYS A 117 4.03 -15.91 -0.32
CA LYS A 117 3.76 -17.07 0.51
C LYS A 117 2.50 -16.90 1.37
N ILE A 118 1.77 -17.99 1.58
CA ILE A 118 0.62 -18.07 2.48
C ILE A 118 1.10 -18.51 3.86
N VAL A 119 0.62 -17.84 4.91
CA VAL A 119 0.88 -18.29 6.29
C VAL A 119 -0.38 -18.89 6.88
N LEU A 120 -0.27 -20.11 7.39
CA LEU A 120 -1.35 -20.84 8.05
C LEU A 120 -1.20 -20.84 9.57
N SER A 121 -2.31 -21.03 10.23
CA SER A 121 -2.41 -21.47 11.63
C SER A 121 -3.21 -22.76 11.70
N PRO A 122 -3.22 -23.45 12.85
CA PRO A 122 -4.23 -24.47 13.08
C PRO A 122 -5.63 -23.95 12.78
N ILE A 123 -6.54 -24.86 12.42
CA ILE A 123 -7.92 -24.50 12.04
C ILE A 123 -8.58 -23.66 13.11
N ARG A 124 -9.27 -22.62 12.69
CA ARG A 124 -10.08 -21.71 13.52
C ARG A 124 -11.43 -21.47 12.88
N ALA A 125 -12.49 -21.52 13.65
CA ALA A 125 -13.76 -20.94 13.24
C ALA A 125 -13.66 -19.42 13.41
N VAL A 126 -13.90 -18.66 12.33
CA VAL A 126 -13.76 -17.20 12.31
C VAL A 126 -15.10 -16.57 11.99
N GLY A 127 -15.52 -15.63 12.84
CA GLY A 127 -16.70 -14.78 12.69
C GLY A 127 -16.37 -13.29 12.67
N LYS A 128 -17.40 -12.46 12.66
CA LYS A 128 -17.22 -10.99 12.68
C LYS A 128 -16.62 -10.46 13.97
N ILE A 129 -16.92 -11.08 15.12
CA ILE A 129 -16.56 -10.57 16.45
C ILE A 129 -15.53 -11.43 17.17
N ALA A 130 -15.39 -12.71 16.80
CA ALA A 130 -14.46 -13.62 17.47
C ALA A 130 -13.88 -14.68 16.51
N MET A 131 -12.87 -15.39 17.03
CA MET A 131 -12.32 -16.62 16.46
C MET A 131 -12.29 -17.67 17.57
N VAL A 132 -12.66 -18.92 17.23
CA VAL A 132 -12.70 -20.04 18.18
C VAL A 132 -11.92 -21.23 17.63
N TRP A 133 -11.14 -21.90 18.47
CA TRP A 133 -10.41 -23.14 18.15
C TRP A 133 -10.09 -23.95 19.40
N ARG A 134 -9.86 -25.25 19.27
CA ARG A 134 -9.41 -26.11 20.36
C ARG A 134 -8.01 -25.71 20.83
N GLY A 135 -7.80 -25.70 22.16
CA GLY A 135 -6.52 -25.37 22.76
C GLY A 135 -6.54 -25.41 24.28
N GLU A 136 -5.74 -24.58 24.90
CA GLU A 136 -5.52 -24.57 26.36
C GLU A 136 -6.60 -23.80 27.15
N GLY A 137 -7.68 -23.37 26.48
CA GLY A 137 -8.74 -22.59 27.14
C GLY A 137 -8.32 -21.14 27.47
N LYS A 138 -7.67 -20.47 26.53
CA LYS A 138 -7.20 -19.09 26.69
C LYS A 138 -8.06 -18.09 25.92
N THR A 139 -8.16 -16.86 26.44
CA THR A 139 -8.79 -15.74 25.76
C THR A 139 -7.73 -14.76 25.28
N PHE A 140 -7.84 -14.33 24.02
CA PHE A 140 -6.99 -13.34 23.37
C PHE A 140 -7.84 -12.15 22.91
N PHE A 141 -7.21 -10.99 22.83
CA PHE A 141 -7.88 -9.76 22.41
C PHE A 141 -7.15 -9.11 21.23
N SER A 142 -7.92 -8.50 20.33
CA SER A 142 -7.35 -7.56 19.37
C SER A 142 -6.71 -6.38 20.13
N GLU A 143 -5.57 -5.91 19.69
CA GLU A 143 -4.84 -4.76 20.27
C GLU A 143 -5.69 -3.49 20.41
N HIS A 144 -6.76 -3.35 19.62
CA HIS A 144 -7.66 -2.21 19.64
C HIS A 144 -8.78 -2.32 20.69
N ILE A 145 -8.86 -3.42 21.46
CA ILE A 145 -9.84 -3.59 22.54
C ILE A 145 -9.22 -3.04 23.82
N LYS A 146 -9.84 -1.96 24.34
CA LYS A 146 -9.43 -1.32 25.56
C LYS A 146 -9.65 -2.23 26.78
N GLU A 147 -8.84 -2.03 27.83
CA GLU A 147 -8.86 -2.84 29.08
C GLU A 147 -10.24 -2.92 29.72
N GLU A 148 -10.94 -1.79 29.78
CA GLU A 148 -12.28 -1.67 30.41
C GLU A 148 -13.33 -2.61 29.81
N VAL A 149 -13.14 -2.99 28.50
CA VAL A 149 -14.06 -3.91 27.80
C VAL A 149 -13.63 -5.36 27.94
N ARG A 150 -12.34 -5.61 28.20
CA ARG A 150 -11.78 -6.97 28.23
C ARG A 150 -12.39 -7.83 29.33
N GLU A 151 -12.65 -7.30 30.51
CA GLU A 151 -13.29 -8.04 31.62
C GLU A 151 -14.66 -8.58 31.22
N LYS A 152 -15.49 -7.76 30.57
CA LYS A 152 -16.80 -8.19 30.04
C LYS A 152 -16.63 -9.32 29.02
N LEU A 153 -15.73 -9.16 28.08
CA LEU A 153 -15.48 -10.17 27.04
C LEU A 153 -14.89 -11.46 27.60
N LEU A 154 -14.03 -11.34 28.61
CA LEU A 154 -13.46 -12.48 29.33
C LEU A 154 -14.55 -13.29 30.03
N SER A 155 -15.50 -12.63 30.72
CA SER A 155 -16.61 -13.31 31.39
C SER A 155 -17.46 -14.14 30.41
N ILE A 156 -17.64 -13.66 29.18
CA ILE A 156 -18.39 -14.36 28.13
C ILE A 156 -17.63 -15.59 27.61
N SER A 157 -16.29 -15.49 27.44
CA SER A 157 -15.48 -16.58 26.92
C SER A 157 -15.12 -17.65 27.95
N THR A 158 -15.14 -17.34 29.26
CA THR A 158 -14.74 -18.25 30.35
C THR A 158 -15.43 -19.62 30.30
N PRO A 159 -16.76 -19.74 30.06
CA PRO A 159 -17.42 -21.05 29.93
C PRO A 159 -16.85 -21.92 28.79
N LEU A 160 -16.44 -21.31 27.68
CA LEU A 160 -15.81 -22.02 26.56
C LEU A 160 -14.35 -22.37 26.87
N ASN A 161 -13.63 -21.48 27.55
CA ASN A 161 -12.27 -21.76 27.98
C ASN A 161 -12.18 -23.00 28.87
N ARG A 162 -13.13 -23.15 29.82
CA ARG A 162 -13.24 -24.35 30.68
C ARG A 162 -13.51 -25.65 29.90
N LYS A 163 -14.08 -25.55 28.71
CA LYS A 163 -14.31 -26.67 27.77
C LYS A 163 -13.12 -26.91 26.80
N GLY A 164 -11.99 -26.22 27.00
CA GLY A 164 -10.78 -26.37 26.18
C GLY A 164 -10.81 -25.60 24.85
N TYR A 165 -11.64 -24.57 24.73
CA TYR A 165 -11.60 -23.69 23.55
C TYR A 165 -10.78 -22.43 23.84
N ASN A 166 -9.96 -22.05 22.91
CA ASN A 166 -9.39 -20.71 22.85
C ASN A 166 -10.37 -19.77 22.14
N VAL A 167 -10.47 -18.56 22.62
CA VAL A 167 -11.29 -17.49 22.03
C VAL A 167 -10.43 -16.28 21.76
N LYS A 168 -10.43 -15.74 20.53
CA LYS A 168 -9.82 -14.46 20.22
C LYS A 168 -10.89 -13.46 19.83
N TRP A 169 -11.09 -12.44 20.66
CA TRP A 169 -12.01 -11.36 20.39
C TRP A 169 -11.44 -10.39 19.34
N ARG A 170 -12.25 -10.06 18.33
CA ARG A 170 -11.96 -9.08 17.31
C ARG A 170 -12.49 -7.70 17.70
N SER A 171 -11.97 -6.65 17.10
CA SER A 171 -12.35 -5.26 17.43
C SER A 171 -13.85 -4.95 17.27
N ASN A 172 -14.56 -5.65 16.40
CA ASN A 172 -16.01 -5.50 16.24
C ASN A 172 -16.82 -5.93 17.49
N ALA A 173 -16.26 -6.78 18.36
CA ALA A 173 -16.93 -7.25 19.57
C ALA A 173 -17.31 -6.10 20.52
N VAL A 174 -16.56 -4.99 20.50
CA VAL A 174 -16.80 -3.82 21.36
C VAL A 174 -18.18 -3.16 21.08
N PHE A 175 -18.72 -3.33 19.87
CA PHE A 175 -19.92 -2.70 19.38
C PHE A 175 -21.16 -3.61 19.42
N MET A 176 -21.05 -4.79 20.06
CA MET A 176 -22.11 -5.78 20.11
C MET A 176 -22.72 -5.87 21.52
N ARG A 177 -24.01 -6.26 21.54
CA ARG A 177 -24.72 -6.55 22.80
C ARG A 177 -24.29 -7.88 23.38
N TYR A 178 -24.45 -8.05 24.67
CA TYR A 178 -24.05 -9.29 25.37
C TYR A 178 -24.68 -10.55 24.75
N SER A 179 -25.97 -10.52 24.43
CA SER A 179 -26.69 -11.62 23.82
C SER A 179 -26.17 -12.00 22.44
N GLU A 180 -25.78 -11.01 21.64
CA GLU A 180 -25.22 -11.22 20.31
C GLU A 180 -23.81 -11.81 20.36
N LEU A 181 -22.98 -11.34 21.31
CA LEU A 181 -21.64 -11.87 21.56
C LEU A 181 -21.71 -13.35 21.95
N LYS A 182 -22.64 -13.73 22.85
CA LYS A 182 -22.82 -15.12 23.28
C LYS A 182 -23.31 -15.99 22.14
N LYS A 183 -24.31 -15.53 21.39
CA LYS A 183 -24.89 -16.24 20.24
C LYS A 183 -23.81 -16.53 19.18
N GLU A 184 -23.02 -15.52 18.78
CA GLU A 184 -21.98 -15.73 17.75
C GLU A 184 -20.89 -16.71 18.25
N LEU A 185 -20.52 -16.67 19.54
CA LEU A 185 -19.60 -17.67 20.07
C LEU A 185 -20.15 -19.11 19.99
N GLU A 186 -21.44 -19.30 20.31
CA GLU A 186 -22.09 -20.60 20.22
C GLU A 186 -22.14 -21.09 18.77
N GLU A 187 -22.47 -20.20 17.81
CA GLU A 187 -22.42 -20.49 16.36
C GLU A 187 -21.02 -20.86 15.87
N LEU A 188 -19.98 -20.16 16.38
CA LEU A 188 -18.58 -20.45 16.04
C LEU A 188 -18.12 -21.80 16.59
N VAL A 189 -18.56 -22.18 17.79
CA VAL A 189 -18.28 -23.53 18.33
C VAL A 189 -18.95 -24.59 17.47
N MET A 190 -20.24 -24.43 17.14
CA MET A 190 -20.94 -25.38 16.25
C MET A 190 -20.25 -25.49 14.89
N LYS A 191 -19.84 -24.36 14.32
CA LYS A 191 -19.08 -24.32 13.05
C LYS A 191 -17.75 -25.06 13.15
N TYR A 192 -17.04 -24.90 14.26
CA TYR A 192 -15.76 -25.57 14.51
C TYR A 192 -15.95 -27.08 14.64
N GLU A 193 -16.93 -27.52 15.43
CA GLU A 193 -17.21 -28.95 15.68
C GLU A 193 -17.79 -29.68 14.44
N SER A 194 -18.53 -28.97 13.60
CA SER A 194 -19.07 -29.54 12.34
C SER A 194 -18.06 -29.47 11.19
N GLU A 195 -16.91 -28.83 11.39
CA GLU A 195 -15.90 -28.57 10.34
C GLU A 195 -16.46 -27.90 9.08
N ASP A 196 -17.53 -27.12 9.19
CA ASP A 196 -18.11 -26.40 8.06
C ASP A 196 -17.49 -25.00 7.88
N PHE A 197 -16.42 -24.95 7.11
CA PHE A 197 -15.68 -23.72 6.80
C PHE A 197 -15.88 -23.21 5.37
N ARG A 198 -16.84 -23.76 4.61
CA ARG A 198 -17.02 -23.48 3.17
C ARG A 198 -17.17 -22.00 2.82
N ASN A 199 -17.87 -21.24 3.66
CA ASN A 199 -18.13 -19.81 3.47
C ASN A 199 -17.30 -18.92 4.38
N GLN A 200 -16.22 -19.45 4.95
CA GLN A 200 -15.33 -18.68 5.79
C GLN A 200 -14.26 -17.97 4.97
N GLY A 201 -14.00 -16.73 5.34
CA GLY A 201 -12.93 -15.93 4.76
C GLY A 201 -13.38 -14.51 4.46
N GLU A 202 -12.41 -13.61 4.50
CA GLU A 202 -12.57 -12.19 4.21
C GLU A 202 -11.71 -11.82 3.00
N GLU A 203 -12.23 -10.95 2.14
CA GLU A 203 -11.44 -10.40 1.04
C GLU A 203 -10.27 -9.60 1.62
N PHE A 204 -9.12 -9.71 0.96
CA PHE A 204 -7.93 -8.95 1.29
C PHE A 204 -7.45 -8.23 0.04
N ILE A 205 -7.45 -6.90 0.09
CA ILE A 205 -7.03 -6.05 -1.02
C ILE A 205 -5.90 -5.15 -0.54
N ARG A 206 -4.79 -5.14 -1.28
CA ARG A 206 -3.67 -4.24 -1.08
C ARG A 206 -3.61 -3.24 -2.20
N THR A 207 -3.51 -1.96 -1.88
CA THR A 207 -3.37 -0.86 -2.84
C THR A 207 -2.07 -0.12 -2.57
N ILE A 208 -1.17 -0.07 -3.53
CA ILE A 208 0.04 0.73 -3.50
C ILE A 208 -0.28 2.06 -4.17
N LEU A 209 -0.32 3.12 -3.38
CA LEU A 209 -0.72 4.45 -3.86
C LEU A 209 0.44 5.15 -4.59
N SER A 210 0.18 5.62 -5.81
CA SER A 210 1.08 6.53 -6.52
C SER A 210 1.00 7.95 -5.97
N LEU A 211 1.99 8.80 -6.33
CA LEU A 211 1.91 10.23 -6.05
C LEU A 211 0.66 10.86 -6.69
N GLU A 212 0.31 10.46 -7.91
CA GLU A 212 -0.86 10.99 -8.62
C GLU A 212 -2.16 10.77 -7.85
N ASP A 213 -2.40 9.53 -7.37
CA ASP A 213 -3.59 9.24 -6.56
C ASP A 213 -3.52 9.89 -5.17
N LYS A 214 -2.34 10.09 -4.59
CA LYS A 214 -2.19 10.88 -3.35
C LYS A 214 -2.56 12.34 -3.56
N LEU A 215 -2.17 12.95 -4.69
CA LEU A 215 -2.57 14.31 -5.05
C LEU A 215 -4.08 14.40 -5.34
N PHE A 216 -4.66 13.38 -5.97
CA PHE A 216 -6.12 13.28 -6.10
C PHE A 216 -6.80 13.25 -4.71
N LEU A 217 -6.30 12.43 -3.79
CA LEU A 217 -6.83 12.37 -2.42
C LEU A 217 -6.60 13.67 -1.64
N ASP A 218 -5.52 14.42 -1.90
CA ASP A 218 -5.31 15.77 -1.35
C ASP A 218 -6.42 16.72 -1.82
N GLY A 219 -6.76 16.67 -3.12
CA GLY A 219 -7.87 17.43 -3.69
C GLY A 219 -9.22 17.06 -3.07
N ILE A 220 -9.49 15.77 -2.86
CA ILE A 220 -10.71 15.31 -2.17
C ILE A 220 -10.73 15.78 -0.72
N ARG A 221 -9.62 15.67 0.01
CA ARG A 221 -9.52 16.16 1.39
C ARG A 221 -9.77 17.66 1.48
N SER A 222 -9.31 18.45 0.51
CA SER A 222 -9.48 19.91 0.47
C SER A 222 -10.93 20.36 0.39
N LEU A 223 -11.86 19.49 -0.05
CA LEU A 223 -13.30 19.75 -0.04
C LEU A 223 -13.89 19.72 1.39
N VAL A 224 -13.15 19.21 2.36
CA VAL A 224 -13.60 19.00 3.74
C VAL A 224 -12.82 19.87 4.72
N VAL A 225 -11.51 19.97 4.54
CA VAL A 225 -10.61 20.69 5.44
C VAL A 225 -9.44 21.28 4.65
N LYS A 226 -8.94 22.44 5.09
CA LYS A 226 -7.74 23.05 4.47
C LYS A 226 -6.65 22.03 4.28
N THR A 227 -6.12 21.91 3.08
CA THR A 227 -5.18 20.87 2.70
C THR A 227 -4.10 21.46 1.77
N MET A 228 -2.84 21.32 2.14
CA MET A 228 -1.72 21.68 1.26
C MET A 228 -1.50 20.60 0.19
N LYS A 229 -0.91 20.97 -0.93
CA LYS A 229 -0.44 20.01 -1.92
C LYS A 229 0.60 19.06 -1.30
N PHE A 230 0.64 17.82 -1.73
CA PHE A 230 1.50 16.76 -1.17
C PHE A 230 1.17 16.34 0.27
N HIS A 231 0.00 16.69 0.82
CA HIS A 231 -0.41 16.37 2.19
C HIS A 231 -0.17 14.89 2.53
N HIS A 232 -0.74 13.96 1.75
CA HIS A 232 -0.63 12.54 2.04
C HIS A 232 0.79 11.99 1.85
N MET A 233 1.56 12.54 0.92
CA MET A 233 2.99 12.22 0.77
C MET A 233 3.81 12.73 1.96
N LEU A 234 3.56 13.95 2.42
CA LEU A 234 4.21 14.53 3.61
C LEU A 234 3.87 13.73 4.88
N LYS A 235 2.61 13.33 5.07
CA LYS A 235 2.15 12.49 6.20
C LYS A 235 2.87 11.13 6.27
N TYR A 236 3.46 10.65 5.20
CA TYR A 236 4.33 9.48 5.23
C TYR A 236 5.60 9.71 6.05
N SER A 237 6.24 10.88 5.87
CA SER A 237 7.57 11.21 6.43
C SER A 237 7.52 11.98 7.74
N TYR A 238 6.41 12.65 8.04
CA TYR A 238 6.23 13.45 9.23
C TYR A 238 5.41 12.72 10.31
N HIS A 239 5.56 13.12 11.57
CA HIS A 239 4.73 12.63 12.66
C HIS A 239 3.26 13.03 12.47
N ARG A 240 2.36 12.35 13.17
CA ARG A 240 0.90 12.36 12.90
C ARG A 240 0.28 13.75 12.71
N ASN A 241 0.74 14.77 13.43
CA ASN A 241 0.07 16.07 13.48
C ASN A 241 0.85 17.20 12.82
N GLU A 242 2.15 17.06 12.54
CA GLU A 242 2.98 18.17 12.05
C GLU A 242 2.41 18.84 10.78
N VAL A 243 1.96 18.03 9.82
CA VAL A 243 1.37 18.55 8.57
C VAL A 243 0.01 19.20 8.82
N ASP A 244 -0.85 18.55 9.64
CA ASP A 244 -2.16 19.09 10.01
C ASP A 244 -2.03 20.40 10.80
N GLU A 245 -1.02 20.54 11.67
CA GLU A 245 -0.78 21.76 12.44
C GLU A 245 -0.37 22.95 11.56
N GLU A 246 0.48 22.71 10.52
CA GLU A 246 0.80 23.76 9.55
C GLU A 246 -0.43 24.21 8.77
N GLU A 247 -1.28 23.27 8.35
CA GLU A 247 -2.54 23.58 7.66
C GLU A 247 -3.53 24.36 8.55
N GLN A 248 -3.58 24.04 9.86
CA GLN A 248 -4.40 24.77 10.83
C GLN A 248 -3.92 26.23 11.04
N ARG A 249 -2.61 26.47 10.93
CA ARG A 249 -2.01 27.82 10.95
C ARG A 249 -2.21 28.57 9.63
N ASP A 250 -3.01 28.02 8.71
CA ASP A 250 -3.24 28.57 7.36
C ASP A 250 -1.99 28.59 6.47
N ASN A 251 -0.98 27.85 6.83
CA ASN A 251 0.21 27.66 6.00
C ASN A 251 -0.03 26.48 5.03
N LEU A 252 -0.42 26.82 3.80
CA LEU A 252 -0.68 25.84 2.75
C LEU A 252 0.46 25.73 1.73
N ASP A 253 1.63 26.30 2.01
CA ASP A 253 2.82 26.13 1.20
C ASP A 253 3.67 24.96 1.73
N PRO A 254 3.79 23.84 0.99
CA PRO A 254 4.54 22.67 1.42
C PRO A 254 6.07 22.83 1.26
N SER A 255 6.56 23.91 0.64
CA SER A 255 7.94 24.05 0.20
C SER A 255 8.95 23.86 1.35
N LEU A 256 8.69 24.41 2.52
CA LEU A 256 9.57 24.26 3.68
C LEU A 256 9.60 22.83 4.20
N LEU A 257 8.45 22.16 4.24
CA LEU A 257 8.37 20.75 4.65
C LEU A 257 9.06 19.85 3.64
N LEU A 258 8.85 20.08 2.33
CA LEU A 258 9.53 19.35 1.26
C LEU A 258 11.06 19.51 1.34
N GLN A 259 11.53 20.74 1.55
CA GLN A 259 12.97 21.02 1.65
C GLN A 259 13.63 20.27 2.81
N LYS A 260 12.96 20.14 3.95
CA LYS A 260 13.43 19.35 5.09
C LYS A 260 13.52 17.84 4.84
N LEU A 261 12.92 17.32 3.77
CA LEU A 261 13.02 15.91 3.38
C LEU A 261 14.30 15.61 2.59
N VAL A 262 14.84 16.60 1.88
CA VAL A 262 16.08 16.46 1.11
C VAL A 262 17.27 16.30 2.07
N ARG A 263 18.19 15.41 1.71
CA ARG A 263 19.46 15.16 2.41
C ARG A 263 20.61 15.31 1.41
N ASP A 264 21.84 15.43 1.89
CA ASP A 264 23.03 15.52 1.03
C ASP A 264 23.17 14.29 0.11
N THR A 265 22.76 13.12 0.62
CA THR A 265 22.62 11.89 -0.14
C THR A 265 21.22 11.34 0.03
N MET A 266 20.69 10.71 -1.03
CA MET A 266 19.35 10.12 -1.05
C MET A 266 19.35 8.75 -1.71
N TYR A 267 18.57 7.84 -1.15
CA TYR A 267 18.29 6.53 -1.75
C TYR A 267 17.15 6.63 -2.78
N ILE A 268 17.17 5.72 -3.74
CA ILE A 268 16.06 5.54 -4.67
C ILE A 268 15.34 4.24 -4.28
N GLU A 269 14.08 4.34 -3.98
CA GLU A 269 13.21 3.20 -3.68
C GLU A 269 12.28 2.95 -4.87
N HIS A 270 12.58 1.90 -5.58
CA HIS A 270 11.91 1.43 -6.77
C HIS A 270 10.86 0.38 -6.36
N LEU A 271 9.58 0.69 -6.48
CA LEU A 271 8.49 -0.21 -6.18
C LEU A 271 8.00 -0.89 -7.44
N LYS A 272 7.86 -2.20 -7.41
CA LYS A 272 7.17 -2.95 -8.46
C LYS A 272 5.67 -3.04 -8.17
N ALA A 273 4.86 -3.22 -9.22
CA ALA A 273 3.41 -3.34 -9.10
C ALA A 273 2.96 -4.48 -8.18
N ASP A 274 3.74 -5.56 -8.05
CA ASP A 274 3.50 -6.67 -7.13
C ASP A 274 3.91 -6.38 -5.67
N GLY A 275 4.44 -5.17 -5.41
CA GLY A 275 4.86 -4.69 -4.10
C GLY A 275 6.28 -5.06 -3.70
N LYS A 276 7.06 -5.65 -4.59
CA LYS A 276 8.50 -5.81 -4.35
C LYS A 276 9.17 -4.44 -4.32
N LYS A 277 10.15 -4.30 -3.44
CA LYS A 277 10.92 -3.07 -3.24
C LYS A 277 12.38 -3.33 -3.55
N TYR A 278 12.94 -2.49 -4.39
CA TYR A 278 14.36 -2.46 -4.66
C TYR A 278 14.90 -1.11 -4.20
N VAL A 279 15.92 -1.14 -3.34
CA VAL A 279 16.64 0.06 -2.91
C VAL A 279 17.92 0.13 -3.72
N LEU A 280 17.99 1.12 -4.61
CA LEU A 280 19.17 1.37 -5.40
C LEU A 280 20.21 2.12 -4.57
N ARG A 281 21.49 2.04 -5.01
CA ARG A 281 22.60 2.76 -4.38
C ARG A 281 22.24 4.24 -4.20
N GLU A 282 22.62 4.80 -3.06
CA GLU A 282 22.46 6.22 -2.79
C GLU A 282 23.21 7.12 -3.78
N GLY A 283 22.66 8.30 -4.03
CA GLY A 283 23.26 9.33 -4.84
C GLY A 283 23.42 10.62 -4.07
N LYS A 284 24.49 11.37 -4.39
CA LYS A 284 24.70 12.72 -3.88
C LYS A 284 23.73 13.68 -4.58
N VAL A 285 23.02 14.50 -3.82
CA VAL A 285 22.18 15.57 -4.37
C VAL A 285 23.07 16.65 -4.98
N ILE A 286 22.96 16.87 -6.27
CA ILE A 286 23.71 17.89 -7.02
C ILE A 286 22.83 19.06 -7.44
N TYR A 287 21.51 18.89 -7.39
CA TYR A 287 20.55 19.95 -7.66
C TYR A 287 19.23 19.64 -6.95
N SER A 288 18.60 20.68 -6.40
CA SER A 288 17.25 20.61 -5.88
C SER A 288 16.51 21.91 -6.15
N GLU A 289 15.33 21.82 -6.72
CA GLU A 289 14.39 22.92 -6.88
C GLU A 289 13.09 22.52 -6.20
N ILE A 290 12.69 23.26 -5.18
CA ILE A 290 11.48 23.02 -4.40
C ILE A 290 10.55 24.23 -4.56
N LYS A 291 9.36 23.98 -5.08
CA LYS A 291 8.30 24.97 -5.25
C LYS A 291 7.02 24.48 -4.57
N LYS A 292 6.05 25.37 -4.42
CA LYS A 292 4.73 25.05 -3.88
C LYS A 292 4.03 23.90 -4.63
N ASP A 293 4.22 23.82 -5.95
CA ASP A 293 3.45 22.93 -6.82
C ASP A 293 4.25 21.76 -7.40
N TYR A 294 5.58 21.78 -7.29
CA TYR A 294 6.45 20.73 -7.80
C TYR A 294 7.84 20.77 -7.14
N TYR A 295 8.59 19.71 -7.34
CA TYR A 295 10.01 19.63 -7.03
C TYR A 295 10.78 18.89 -8.12
N ILE A 296 12.05 19.26 -8.25
CA ILE A 296 13.03 18.61 -9.12
C ILE A 296 14.24 18.28 -8.25
N ILE A 297 14.69 17.05 -8.28
CA ILE A 297 15.89 16.57 -7.58
C ILE A 297 16.79 15.87 -8.60
N LYS A 298 18.10 16.24 -8.61
CA LYS A 298 19.09 15.50 -9.40
C LYS A 298 20.11 14.86 -8.47
N LEU A 299 20.35 13.58 -8.70
CA LEU A 299 21.33 12.80 -7.96
C LEU A 299 22.49 12.42 -8.89
N ARG A 300 23.70 12.45 -8.37
CA ARG A 300 24.88 11.83 -8.98
C ARG A 300 25.18 10.54 -8.22
N ARG A 301 25.24 9.41 -8.93
CA ARG A 301 25.61 8.11 -8.37
C ARG A 301 26.88 7.62 -9.07
N GLU A 302 27.84 7.16 -8.28
CA GLU A 302 29.10 6.59 -8.80
C GLU A 302 29.02 5.08 -8.85
N PHE A 303 29.61 4.49 -9.89
CA PHE A 303 29.63 3.05 -10.09
C PHE A 303 31.04 2.48 -9.91
N ASN A 304 31.07 1.24 -9.43
CA ASN A 304 32.29 0.44 -9.47
C ASN A 304 32.27 -0.37 -10.77
N ALA A 305 33.47 -0.66 -11.31
CA ALA A 305 33.57 -1.50 -12.48
C ALA A 305 32.91 -2.87 -12.29
N GLY A 306 32.27 -3.36 -13.32
CA GLY A 306 31.65 -4.69 -13.38
C GLY A 306 30.21 -4.69 -13.88
N GLY A 307 29.87 -5.66 -14.72
CA GLY A 307 28.56 -5.75 -15.36
C GLY A 307 28.40 -4.80 -16.56
N GLN A 308 27.15 -4.64 -16.96
CA GLN A 308 26.77 -3.77 -18.08
C GLN A 308 25.57 -2.91 -17.66
N TYR A 309 25.39 -1.78 -18.31
CA TYR A 309 24.17 -0.97 -18.17
C TYR A 309 23.01 -1.68 -18.85
N ASP A 310 21.90 -1.82 -18.11
CA ASP A 310 20.72 -2.50 -18.59
C ASP A 310 20.21 -1.89 -19.91
N GLY A 311 19.88 -2.76 -20.86
CA GLY A 311 19.38 -2.39 -22.18
C GLY A 311 20.37 -1.69 -23.13
N LEU A 312 21.48 -1.14 -22.62
CA LEU A 312 22.50 -0.44 -23.40
C LEU A 312 23.60 -1.38 -23.89
N GLY A 313 23.87 -2.49 -23.18
CA GLY A 313 24.95 -3.42 -23.51
C GLY A 313 26.35 -2.80 -23.43
N ILE A 314 26.52 -1.71 -22.67
CA ILE A 314 27.78 -1.01 -22.47
C ILE A 314 28.38 -1.46 -21.11
N PRO A 315 29.68 -1.80 -21.03
CA PRO A 315 30.31 -2.16 -19.76
C PRO A 315 30.34 -0.98 -18.81
N ILE A 316 30.15 -1.27 -17.51
CA ILE A 316 30.36 -0.33 -16.43
C ILE A 316 31.83 -0.35 -16.06
N GLU A 317 32.51 0.78 -16.19
CA GLU A 317 33.92 0.96 -15.94
C GLU A 317 34.17 1.72 -14.62
N GLN A 318 35.39 1.64 -14.12
CA GLN A 318 35.76 2.35 -12.90
C GLN A 318 35.71 3.87 -13.11
N GLY A 319 34.97 4.56 -12.23
CA GLY A 319 34.77 6.00 -12.31
C GLY A 319 33.58 6.44 -13.16
N ASP A 320 32.84 5.49 -13.73
CA ASP A 320 31.56 5.79 -14.35
C ASP A 320 30.58 6.34 -13.31
N TYR A 321 29.70 7.22 -13.76
CA TYR A 321 28.64 7.75 -12.92
C TYR A 321 27.37 8.00 -13.72
N ASP A 322 26.23 8.07 -13.04
CA ASP A 322 25.02 8.62 -13.63
C ASP A 322 24.59 9.95 -12.96
N ILE A 323 23.86 10.71 -13.74
CA ILE A 323 23.02 11.81 -13.24
C ILE A 323 21.59 11.42 -13.50
N VAL A 324 20.83 11.21 -12.43
CA VAL A 324 19.39 10.91 -12.52
C VAL A 324 18.57 12.13 -12.11
N GLU A 325 17.56 12.44 -12.90
CA GLU A 325 16.62 13.52 -12.67
C GLU A 325 15.25 13.00 -12.28
N PHE A 326 14.72 13.52 -11.17
CA PHE A 326 13.38 13.25 -10.64
C PHE A 326 12.59 14.55 -10.64
N ASP A 327 11.59 14.64 -11.51
CA ASP A 327 10.62 15.74 -11.55
C ASP A 327 9.24 15.21 -11.16
N SER A 328 8.66 15.75 -10.08
CA SER A 328 7.35 15.35 -9.55
C SER A 328 6.18 15.49 -10.52
N ARG A 329 6.38 16.09 -11.68
CA ARG A 329 5.39 16.27 -12.76
C ARG A 329 5.52 15.22 -13.85
N GLN A 330 6.64 14.46 -13.89
CA GLN A 330 6.96 13.54 -14.96
C GLN A 330 6.63 12.09 -14.58
N TRP A 331 6.19 11.33 -15.56
CA TRP A 331 5.89 9.90 -15.43
C TRP A 331 7.08 9.02 -15.84
N TYR A 332 8.28 9.52 -15.65
CA TYR A 332 9.53 8.85 -15.94
C TYR A 332 10.69 9.49 -15.18
N GLN A 333 11.82 8.77 -15.10
CA GLN A 333 13.10 9.29 -14.63
C GLN A 333 14.15 9.11 -15.72
N ILE A 334 14.99 10.13 -15.89
CA ILE A 334 16.08 10.11 -16.88
C ILE A 334 17.40 9.86 -16.18
N HIS A 335 18.06 8.77 -16.54
CA HIS A 335 19.42 8.43 -16.15
C HIS A 335 20.36 8.71 -17.31
N LYS A 336 21.34 9.59 -17.12
CA LYS A 336 22.40 9.87 -18.08
C LYS A 336 23.70 9.28 -17.54
N TYR A 337 24.21 8.27 -18.23
CA TYR A 337 25.45 7.57 -17.86
C TYR A 337 26.65 8.23 -18.51
N TYR A 338 27.67 8.52 -17.69
CA TYR A 338 28.91 9.16 -18.11
C TYR A 338 30.11 8.31 -17.73
N ASN A 339 31.19 8.39 -18.52
CA ASN A 339 32.47 7.84 -18.15
C ASN A 339 33.20 8.78 -17.16
N ALA A 340 34.39 8.37 -16.67
CA ALA A 340 35.18 9.13 -15.71
C ALA A 340 35.61 10.51 -16.25
N GLU A 341 35.74 10.66 -17.56
CA GLU A 341 36.11 11.92 -18.26
C GLU A 341 34.88 12.83 -18.50
N GLY A 342 33.68 12.39 -18.17
CA GLY A 342 32.45 13.16 -18.34
C GLY A 342 31.80 13.01 -19.73
N ASN A 343 32.22 12.06 -20.55
CA ASN A 343 31.57 11.79 -21.82
C ASN A 343 30.32 10.92 -21.63
N LEU A 344 29.23 11.26 -22.32
CA LEU A 344 27.97 10.51 -22.24
C LEU A 344 28.15 9.13 -22.90
N LYS A 345 27.87 8.07 -22.15
CA LYS A 345 27.86 6.67 -22.63
C LYS A 345 26.48 6.24 -23.13
N GLY A 346 25.41 6.77 -22.55
CA GLY A 346 24.04 6.43 -22.93
C GLY A 346 23.01 7.06 -22.00
N ILE A 347 21.76 6.94 -22.41
CA ILE A 347 20.60 7.42 -21.65
C ILE A 347 19.66 6.25 -21.39
N TYR A 348 19.17 6.13 -20.17
CA TYR A 348 18.15 5.18 -19.78
C TYR A 348 16.99 5.96 -19.17
N VAL A 349 15.79 5.71 -19.62
CA VAL A 349 14.59 6.35 -19.10
C VAL A 349 13.66 5.29 -18.56
N ASN A 350 13.47 5.31 -17.23
CA ASN A 350 12.53 4.45 -16.52
C ASN A 350 11.13 5.06 -16.58
N ILE A 351 10.17 4.33 -17.15
CA ILE A 351 8.76 4.75 -17.16
C ILE A 351 8.14 4.36 -15.83
N SER A 352 7.65 5.34 -15.09
CA SER A 352 7.10 5.15 -13.76
C SER A 352 6.02 6.16 -13.41
N THR A 353 5.39 6.00 -12.27
CA THR A 353 4.58 7.08 -11.69
C THR A 353 5.46 8.26 -11.29
N PRO A 354 4.91 9.49 -11.18
CA PRO A 354 5.65 10.63 -10.67
C PRO A 354 6.34 10.29 -9.33
N PRO A 355 7.62 10.71 -9.16
CA PRO A 355 8.40 10.35 -7.98
C PRO A 355 7.88 11.04 -6.72
N GLU A 356 7.88 10.35 -5.59
CA GLU A 356 7.60 10.85 -4.25
C GLU A 356 8.89 11.27 -3.55
N LEU A 357 8.89 12.46 -2.95
CA LEU A 357 9.98 12.93 -2.10
C LEU A 357 9.69 12.55 -0.65
N LEU A 358 10.46 11.63 -0.12
CA LEU A 358 10.37 11.15 1.25
C LEU A 358 11.67 11.47 2.00
N ARG A 359 11.68 11.34 3.32
CA ARG A 359 12.85 11.68 4.14
C ARG A 359 14.09 10.86 3.74
N GLY A 360 15.05 11.51 3.07
CA GLY A 360 16.29 10.89 2.61
C GLY A 360 16.14 9.88 1.48
N LYS A 361 14.97 9.80 0.83
CA LYS A 361 14.74 8.91 -0.31
C LYS A 361 13.74 9.48 -1.31
N ILE A 362 13.86 9.02 -2.54
CA ILE A 362 12.90 9.22 -3.63
C ILE A 362 12.28 7.87 -3.95
N ARG A 363 10.96 7.83 -4.08
CA ARG A 363 10.19 6.62 -4.34
C ARG A 363 9.33 6.81 -5.57
N TYR A 364 9.14 5.76 -6.34
CA TYR A 364 8.16 5.71 -7.43
C TYR A 364 7.66 4.27 -7.65
N LEU A 365 6.48 4.15 -8.25
CA LEU A 365 5.97 2.88 -8.74
C LEU A 365 6.46 2.71 -10.19
N ASP A 366 7.25 1.68 -10.41
CA ASP A 366 7.75 1.29 -11.72
C ASP A 366 6.65 0.70 -12.58
N LEU A 367 6.61 1.09 -13.85
CA LEU A 367 5.63 0.62 -14.82
C LEU A 367 6.22 -0.42 -15.79
N GLU A 368 7.32 -1.05 -15.41
CA GLU A 368 7.92 -2.24 -16.01
C GLU A 368 8.55 -2.02 -17.40
N VAL A 369 8.34 -0.91 -18.07
CA VAL A 369 8.84 -0.65 -19.42
C VAL A 369 9.78 0.55 -19.43
N ASP A 370 10.84 0.45 -20.23
CA ASP A 370 11.90 1.45 -20.27
C ASP A 370 12.27 1.82 -21.71
N VAL A 371 12.93 2.97 -21.86
CA VAL A 371 13.51 3.43 -23.12
C VAL A 371 14.97 3.72 -22.96
N VAL A 372 15.80 3.15 -23.82
CA VAL A 372 17.24 3.39 -23.80
C VAL A 372 17.69 4.06 -25.09
N LYS A 373 18.70 4.93 -24.98
CA LYS A 373 19.35 5.57 -26.11
C LYS A 373 20.86 5.38 -26.03
N LYS A 374 21.44 4.82 -27.10
CA LYS A 374 22.88 4.72 -27.32
C LYS A 374 23.19 5.37 -28.65
N GLU A 375 24.04 6.39 -28.63
CA GLU A 375 24.32 7.19 -29.82
C GLU A 375 23.02 7.68 -30.49
N ASN A 376 22.75 7.24 -31.72
CA ASN A 376 21.52 7.59 -32.45
C ASN A 376 20.42 6.51 -32.37
N GLU A 377 20.67 5.41 -31.70
CA GLU A 377 19.72 4.30 -31.60
C GLU A 377 18.86 4.44 -30.34
N VAL A 378 17.54 4.43 -30.52
CA VAL A 378 16.54 4.42 -29.43
C VAL A 378 15.84 3.06 -29.42
N LYS A 379 15.82 2.38 -28.28
CA LYS A 379 15.16 1.09 -28.08
C LYS A 379 14.18 1.14 -26.92
N VAL A 380 13.07 0.42 -27.06
CA VAL A 380 12.15 0.08 -25.97
C VAL A 380 12.53 -1.28 -25.43
N ILE A 381 12.60 -1.41 -24.13
CA ILE A 381 12.89 -2.68 -23.45
C ILE A 381 11.78 -3.02 -22.46
N ASP A 382 11.64 -4.30 -22.15
CA ASP A 382 10.72 -4.84 -21.13
C ASP A 382 9.22 -4.56 -21.38
N LEU A 383 8.80 -4.27 -22.62
CA LEU A 383 7.39 -4.09 -22.97
C LEU A 383 6.53 -5.32 -22.61
N GLU A 384 7.09 -6.53 -22.74
CA GLU A 384 6.40 -7.76 -22.36
C GLU A 384 6.11 -7.84 -20.86
N GLU A 385 6.96 -7.25 -20.01
CA GLU A 385 6.74 -7.21 -18.57
C GLU A 385 5.59 -6.27 -18.21
N LEU A 386 5.47 -5.12 -18.90
CA LEU A 386 4.31 -4.23 -18.77
C LEU A 386 3.01 -4.96 -19.15
N GLU A 387 2.99 -5.74 -20.24
CA GLU A 387 1.81 -6.50 -20.66
C GLU A 387 1.44 -7.56 -19.60
N LYS A 388 2.38 -8.30 -19.06
CA LYS A 388 2.14 -9.28 -17.98
C LYS A 388 1.54 -8.65 -16.72
N LYS A 389 1.86 -7.39 -16.44
CA LYS A 389 1.37 -6.67 -15.24
C LYS A 389 0.11 -5.84 -15.49
N ARG A 390 -0.45 -5.84 -16.71
CA ARG A 390 -1.60 -5.03 -17.08
C ARG A 390 -2.79 -5.16 -16.13
N GLU A 391 -3.16 -6.38 -15.74
CA GLU A 391 -4.26 -6.60 -14.81
C GLU A 391 -3.98 -5.97 -13.43
N LEU A 392 -2.76 -6.11 -12.92
CA LEU A 392 -2.35 -5.58 -11.64
C LEU A 392 -2.30 -4.04 -11.63
N LEU A 393 -1.76 -3.45 -12.70
CA LEU A 393 -1.71 -2.00 -12.90
C LEU A 393 -3.11 -1.40 -13.11
N GLY A 394 -3.96 -2.13 -13.84
CA GLY A 394 -5.28 -1.66 -14.27
C GLY A 394 -5.19 -0.79 -15.53
N GLU A 395 -6.33 -0.61 -16.18
CA GLU A 395 -6.41 -0.06 -17.54
C GLU A 395 -5.90 1.38 -17.64
N GLU A 396 -6.22 2.25 -16.68
CA GLU A 396 -5.84 3.66 -16.74
C GLU A 396 -4.32 3.86 -16.52
N LEU A 397 -3.74 3.13 -15.57
CA LEU A 397 -2.30 3.20 -15.32
C LEU A 397 -1.51 2.57 -16.48
N TYR A 398 -1.99 1.45 -17.02
CA TYR A 398 -1.42 0.83 -18.22
C TYR A 398 -1.45 1.78 -19.42
N LYS A 399 -2.61 2.40 -19.75
CA LYS A 399 -2.70 3.41 -20.82
C LYS A 399 -1.74 4.58 -20.60
N LYS A 400 -1.62 5.03 -19.36
CA LYS A 400 -0.70 6.12 -19.02
C LYS A 400 0.75 5.72 -19.28
N ALA A 401 1.14 4.47 -18.93
CA ALA A 401 2.47 3.95 -19.23
C ALA A 401 2.76 3.98 -20.75
N ILE A 402 1.84 3.47 -21.57
CA ILE A 402 1.99 3.45 -23.04
C ILE A 402 2.10 4.87 -23.61
N LEU A 403 1.24 5.79 -23.18
CA LEU A 403 1.30 7.19 -23.64
C LEU A 403 2.62 7.87 -23.25
N THR A 404 3.12 7.59 -22.04
CA THR A 404 4.40 8.11 -21.58
C THR A 404 5.56 7.51 -22.39
N LEU A 405 5.52 6.20 -22.62
CA LEU A 405 6.50 5.49 -23.44
C LEU A 405 6.66 6.15 -24.83
N GLU A 406 5.55 6.36 -25.54
CA GLU A 406 5.59 6.99 -26.87
C GLU A 406 6.12 8.43 -26.82
N SER A 407 5.73 9.19 -25.78
CA SER A 407 6.23 10.56 -25.59
C SER A 407 7.75 10.58 -25.35
N VAL A 408 8.26 9.70 -24.49
CA VAL A 408 9.69 9.59 -24.17
C VAL A 408 10.50 9.12 -25.36
N LYS A 409 9.99 8.14 -26.13
CA LYS A 409 10.62 7.66 -27.36
C LYS A 409 10.80 8.81 -28.37
N ASN A 410 9.76 9.60 -28.60
CA ASN A 410 9.82 10.77 -29.48
C ASN A 410 10.79 11.84 -28.94
N LEU A 411 10.79 12.08 -27.64
CA LEU A 411 11.73 13.00 -26.99
C LEU A 411 13.18 12.57 -27.25
N LEU A 412 13.52 11.30 -27.03
CA LEU A 412 14.87 10.78 -27.22
C LEU A 412 15.31 10.74 -28.69
N MET A 413 14.37 10.62 -29.64
CA MET A 413 14.66 10.68 -31.07
C MET A 413 15.00 12.10 -31.52
N SER A 414 14.56 13.14 -30.80
CA SER A 414 14.80 14.54 -31.12
C SER A 414 16.10 15.10 -30.54
N PHE A 415 16.76 14.38 -29.63
CA PHE A 415 18.08 14.68 -29.12
C PHE A 415 19.16 14.11 -30.03
#